data_e047fc3ba88f0b0b1afb280c7425b833
#
_entry.id   e047fc3ba88f0b0b1afb280c7425b833
#
_cell.length_a   1.000
_cell.length_b   1.000
_cell.length_c   1.000
_cell.angle_alpha   90.00
_cell.angle_beta   90.00
_cell.angle_gamma   90.00
#
_symmetry.space_group_name_H-M   'P 1'
#
loop_
_entity.id
_entity.type
_entity.pdbx_description
1 polymer ?
#
loop_
_entity_poly.entity_id
_entity_poly.type
_entity_poly.pdbx_seq_one_letter_code
_entity_poly.pdbx_strand_id
1 'polypeptide(L)'
;MRLGPERVLVQADGLSYAQRFLNERRLEMCCWALGRMRSLFEAVTMDLSTRIRFRLPLIEMQTIQAAVGKMYIGLETSRIVVAHALERIERDEYDWLWDPPLVVLKGHVIEQALQLCRTIQDVGGGYAVFEQAPYERHIRDLMCLNPIAGTLMTLAVDLGGLAAAEVQRKAKKRSPPS
;
A
#
# COMPACT_ATOMS: atom_id res chain seq x y z
N MET A 1 -25.80 12.49 21.10
CA MET A 1 -25.29 12.09 22.43
C MET A 1 -24.35 13.19 22.90
N ARG A 2 -24.54 13.77 24.09
CA ARG A 2 -23.59 14.73 24.69
C ARG A 2 -22.72 13.96 25.69
N LEU A 3 -21.39 14.06 25.56
CA LEU A 3 -20.44 13.48 26.50
C LEU A 3 -20.07 14.53 27.55
N GLY A 4 -19.96 14.13 28.82
CA GLY A 4 -19.50 15.00 29.89
C GLY A 4 -17.99 15.26 29.81
N PRO A 5 -17.49 16.32 30.49
CA PRO A 5 -16.08 16.70 30.44
C PRO A 5 -15.12 15.58 30.93
N GLU A 6 -15.61 14.70 31.80
CA GLU A 6 -14.85 13.55 32.32
C GLU A 6 -14.51 12.49 31.26
N ARG A 7 -15.12 12.58 30.08
CA ARG A 7 -14.88 11.69 28.92
C ARG A 7 -13.97 12.31 27.86
N VAL A 8 -13.42 13.47 28.14
CA VAL A 8 -12.45 14.14 27.27
C VAL A 8 -11.06 13.66 27.62
N LEU A 9 -10.41 12.91 26.72
CA LEU A 9 -9.06 12.38 26.92
C LEU A 9 -7.98 13.45 26.75
N VAL A 10 -8.21 14.39 25.83
CA VAL A 10 -7.29 15.50 25.50
C VAL A 10 -8.10 16.76 25.31
N GLN A 11 -7.77 17.83 26.07
CA GLN A 11 -8.52 19.09 26.02
C GLN A 11 -8.14 19.98 24.83
N ALA A 12 -6.95 19.81 24.27
CA ALA A 12 -6.47 20.56 23.11
C ALA A 12 -5.70 19.61 22.18
N ASP A 13 -5.72 19.93 20.89
CA ASP A 13 -4.90 19.28 19.87
C ASP A 13 -5.11 17.76 19.70
N GLY A 14 -6.31 17.27 19.99
CA GLY A 14 -6.66 15.85 19.86
C GLY A 14 -6.45 15.27 18.45
N LEU A 15 -6.49 16.13 17.41
CA LEU A 15 -6.23 15.73 16.03
C LEU A 15 -4.76 15.32 15.83
N SER A 16 -3.81 15.99 16.46
CA SER A 16 -2.39 15.65 16.41
C SER A 16 -2.11 14.25 17.00
N TYR A 17 -2.76 13.92 18.11
CA TYR A 17 -2.67 12.55 18.67
C TYR A 17 -3.23 11.50 17.72
N ALA A 18 -4.38 11.76 17.09
CA ALA A 18 -4.96 10.88 16.10
C ALA A 18 -4.05 10.73 14.88
N GLN A 19 -3.40 11.81 14.44
CA GLN A 19 -2.49 11.79 13.30
C GLN A 19 -1.23 10.95 13.58
N ARG A 20 -0.65 11.07 14.77
CA ARG A 20 0.46 10.22 15.21
C ARG A 20 0.09 8.74 15.14
N PHE A 21 -1.03 8.37 15.74
CA PHE A 21 -1.55 7.00 15.67
C PHE A 21 -1.73 6.51 14.24
N LEU A 22 -2.27 7.36 13.34
CA LEU A 22 -2.46 7.02 11.93
C LEU A 22 -1.15 6.79 11.19
N ASN A 23 -0.09 7.55 11.49
CA ASN A 23 1.23 7.35 10.88
C ASN A 23 1.85 6.01 11.28
N GLU A 24 1.79 5.64 12.57
CA GLU A 24 2.22 4.33 13.04
C GLU A 24 1.44 3.20 12.35
N ARG A 25 0.12 3.32 12.29
CA ARG A 25 -0.74 2.32 11.62
C ARG A 25 -0.46 2.20 10.12
N ARG A 26 -0.14 3.29 9.43
CA ARG A 26 0.23 3.24 8.01
C ARG A 26 1.44 2.36 7.78
N LEU A 27 2.49 2.50 8.59
CA LEU A 27 3.69 1.67 8.50
C LEU A 27 3.39 0.20 8.79
N GLU A 28 2.72 -0.09 9.91
CA GLU A 28 2.38 -1.46 10.28
C GLU A 28 1.56 -2.17 9.21
N MET A 29 0.58 -1.48 8.64
CA MET A 29 -0.24 -2.01 7.55
C MET A 29 0.57 -2.30 6.30
N CYS A 30 1.58 -1.47 5.98
CA CYS A 30 2.48 -1.72 4.86
C CYS A 30 3.34 -2.96 5.08
N CYS A 31 3.88 -3.15 6.28
CA CYS A 31 4.63 -4.35 6.65
C CYS A 31 3.75 -5.62 6.55
N TRP A 32 2.52 -5.53 7.06
CA TRP A 32 1.58 -6.63 6.99
C TRP A 32 1.16 -6.93 5.55
N ALA A 33 0.86 -5.90 4.75
CA ALA A 33 0.53 -6.04 3.33
C ALA A 33 1.68 -6.70 2.55
N LEU A 34 2.91 -6.29 2.78
CA LEU A 34 4.10 -6.85 2.13
C LEU A 34 4.25 -8.36 2.41
N GLY A 35 4.07 -8.78 3.68
CA GLY A 35 4.08 -10.20 4.04
C GLY A 35 2.98 -11.00 3.33
N ARG A 36 1.77 -10.44 3.23
CA ARG A 36 0.65 -11.06 2.50
C ARG A 36 0.87 -11.09 1.00
N MET A 37 1.38 -10.02 0.41
CA MET A 37 1.74 -9.97 -1.02
C MET A 37 2.75 -11.08 -1.36
N ARG A 38 3.77 -11.27 -0.54
CA ARG A 38 4.77 -12.32 -0.72
C ARG A 38 4.15 -13.72 -0.67
N SER A 39 3.38 -14.03 0.38
CA SER A 39 2.71 -15.32 0.50
C SER A 39 1.78 -15.60 -0.66
N LEU A 40 1.05 -14.59 -1.11
CA LEU A 40 0.12 -14.69 -2.23
C LEU A 40 0.85 -14.89 -3.56
N PHE A 41 1.95 -14.17 -3.79
CA PHE A 41 2.80 -14.34 -4.96
C PHE A 41 3.39 -15.76 -5.04
N GLU A 42 3.90 -16.29 -3.93
CA GLU A 42 4.46 -17.65 -3.86
C GLU A 42 3.38 -18.70 -4.14
N ALA A 43 2.21 -18.59 -3.54
CA ALA A 43 1.09 -19.52 -3.73
C ALA A 43 0.59 -19.55 -5.18
N VAL A 44 0.41 -18.38 -5.80
CA VAL A 44 -0.04 -18.28 -7.19
C VAL A 44 1.02 -18.78 -8.15
N THR A 45 2.28 -18.45 -7.95
CA THR A 45 3.37 -18.90 -8.82
C THR A 45 3.50 -20.43 -8.78
N MET A 46 3.33 -21.04 -7.60
CA MET A 46 3.30 -22.50 -7.44
C MET A 46 2.10 -23.11 -8.17
N ASP A 47 0.90 -22.56 -8.01
CA ASP A 47 -0.30 -23.04 -8.71
C ASP A 47 -0.12 -22.97 -10.23
N LEU A 48 0.39 -21.85 -10.77
CA LEU A 48 0.67 -21.69 -12.19
C LEU A 48 1.73 -22.65 -12.72
N SER A 49 2.65 -23.10 -11.87
CA SER A 49 3.70 -24.08 -12.24
C SER A 49 3.16 -25.51 -12.34
N THR A 50 2.09 -25.82 -11.62
CA THR A 50 1.50 -27.16 -11.59
C THR A 50 0.28 -27.33 -12.52
N ARG A 51 -0.43 -26.23 -12.81
CA ARG A 51 -1.61 -26.26 -13.69
C ARG A 51 -1.22 -26.38 -15.15
N ILE A 52 -1.67 -27.46 -15.78
CA ILE A 52 -1.42 -27.72 -17.20
C ILE A 52 -2.60 -27.23 -18.06
N ARG A 53 -2.32 -26.41 -19.08
CA ARG A 53 -3.23 -26.05 -20.17
C ARG A 53 -2.46 -26.08 -21.49
N PHE A 54 -3.14 -26.45 -22.56
CA PHE A 54 -2.52 -26.53 -23.89
C PHE A 54 -1.26 -27.42 -23.91
N ARG A 55 -1.22 -28.47 -23.07
CA ARG A 55 -0.11 -29.42 -22.87
C ARG A 55 1.15 -28.84 -22.22
N LEU A 56 1.07 -27.65 -21.64
CA LEU A 56 2.19 -26.99 -20.96
C LEU A 56 1.74 -26.50 -19.57
N PRO A 57 2.65 -26.44 -18.57
CA PRO A 57 2.43 -25.66 -17.36
C PRO A 57 2.12 -24.22 -17.71
N LEU A 58 1.16 -23.60 -17.00
CA LEU A 58 0.77 -22.22 -17.27
C LEU A 58 1.94 -21.26 -17.17
N ILE A 59 2.87 -21.49 -16.24
CA ILE A 59 4.05 -20.66 -16.03
C ILE A 59 4.99 -20.58 -17.25
N GLU A 60 4.93 -21.53 -18.17
CA GLU A 60 5.75 -21.54 -19.39
C GLU A 60 5.16 -20.64 -20.49
N MET A 61 3.94 -20.16 -20.35
CA MET A 61 3.33 -19.24 -21.30
C MET A 61 3.88 -17.83 -21.11
N GLN A 62 4.36 -17.18 -22.16
CA GLN A 62 4.94 -15.82 -22.10
C GLN A 62 4.01 -14.78 -21.47
N THR A 63 2.72 -14.86 -21.73
CA THR A 63 1.72 -13.94 -21.11
C THR A 63 1.64 -14.11 -19.60
N ILE A 64 1.73 -15.35 -19.11
CA ILE A 64 1.76 -15.67 -17.69
C ILE A 64 3.08 -15.24 -17.06
N GLN A 65 4.21 -15.49 -17.73
CA GLN A 65 5.54 -15.02 -17.27
C GLN A 65 5.57 -13.50 -17.14
N ALA A 66 4.99 -12.78 -18.12
CA ALA A 66 4.89 -11.32 -18.05
C ALA A 66 4.03 -10.87 -16.86
N ALA A 67 2.92 -11.55 -16.56
CA ALA A 67 2.08 -11.24 -15.40
C ALA A 67 2.82 -11.53 -14.08
N VAL A 68 3.50 -12.67 -13.96
CA VAL A 68 4.34 -13.01 -12.80
C VAL A 68 5.46 -11.98 -12.62
N GLY A 69 6.12 -11.56 -13.70
CA GLY A 69 7.13 -10.51 -13.68
C GLY A 69 6.59 -9.17 -13.15
N LYS A 70 5.41 -8.76 -13.56
CA LYS A 70 4.75 -7.55 -13.04
C LYS A 70 4.44 -7.66 -11.54
N MET A 71 3.92 -8.80 -11.09
CA MET A 71 3.68 -9.05 -9.66
C MET A 71 4.97 -9.00 -8.86
N TYR A 72 6.05 -9.60 -9.36
CA TYR A 72 7.36 -9.59 -8.71
C TYR A 72 7.95 -8.17 -8.60
N ILE A 73 7.86 -7.36 -9.67
CA ILE A 73 8.28 -5.95 -9.64
C ILE A 73 7.52 -5.18 -8.56
N GLY A 74 6.19 -5.32 -8.50
CA GLY A 74 5.37 -4.66 -7.48
C GLY A 74 5.72 -5.09 -6.05
N LEU A 75 5.99 -6.37 -5.85
CA LEU A 75 6.43 -6.92 -4.56
C LEU A 75 7.79 -6.35 -4.13
N GLU A 76 8.79 -6.40 -5.02
CA GLU A 76 10.15 -5.95 -4.71
C GLU A 76 10.24 -4.42 -4.54
N THR A 77 9.54 -3.64 -5.35
CA THR A 77 9.48 -2.18 -5.12
C THR A 77 8.82 -1.86 -3.78
N SER A 78 7.76 -2.56 -3.41
CA SER A 78 7.13 -2.42 -2.09
C SER A 78 8.10 -2.74 -0.95
N ARG A 79 8.89 -3.83 -1.09
CA ARG A 79 9.91 -4.21 -0.11
C ARG A 79 10.97 -3.13 0.07
N ILE A 80 11.46 -2.55 -1.02
CA ILE A 80 12.48 -1.50 -1.00
C ILE A 80 11.96 -0.25 -0.28
N VAL A 81 10.74 0.21 -0.59
CA VAL A 81 10.20 1.41 0.06
C VAL A 81 9.85 1.19 1.53
N VAL A 82 9.40 -0.01 1.91
CA VAL A 82 9.18 -0.37 3.33
C VAL A 82 10.51 -0.38 4.09
N ALA A 83 11.56 -1.01 3.54
CA ALA A 83 12.88 -1.03 4.14
C ALA A 83 13.43 0.39 4.36
N HIS A 84 13.33 1.25 3.34
CA HIS A 84 13.74 2.65 3.45
C HIS A 84 12.97 3.42 4.53
N ALA A 85 11.65 3.19 4.65
CA ALA A 85 10.86 3.83 5.70
C ALA A 85 11.29 3.39 7.11
N LEU A 86 11.62 2.10 7.30
CA LEU A 86 12.14 1.59 8.57
C LEU A 86 13.50 2.20 8.90
N GLU A 87 14.43 2.30 7.93
CA GLU A 87 15.73 2.94 8.13
C GLU A 87 15.60 4.42 8.53
N ARG A 88 14.64 5.17 7.95
CA ARG A 88 14.37 6.55 8.36
C ARG A 88 13.90 6.64 9.81
N ILE A 89 13.06 5.70 10.25
CA ILE A 89 12.60 5.65 11.64
C ILE A 89 13.74 5.32 12.59
N GLU A 90 14.59 4.35 12.25
CA GLU A 90 15.78 4.02 13.04
C GLU A 90 16.76 5.19 13.21
N ARG A 91 16.80 6.10 12.22
CA ARG A 91 17.62 7.33 12.26
C ARG A 91 16.91 8.53 12.86
N ASP A 92 15.69 8.36 13.38
CA ASP A 92 14.85 9.47 13.89
C ASP A 92 14.57 10.57 12.83
N GLU A 93 14.51 10.16 11.56
CA GLU A 93 14.33 11.05 10.39
C GLU A 93 12.85 11.11 9.97
N TYR A 94 11.91 11.21 10.88
CA TYR A 94 10.49 11.29 10.55
C TYR A 94 9.71 12.19 11.49
N ASP A 95 8.57 12.72 10.99
CA ASP A 95 7.68 13.56 11.78
C ASP A 95 6.47 12.74 12.27
N TRP A 96 6.38 12.59 13.59
CA TRP A 96 5.27 11.87 14.21
C TRP A 96 3.90 12.52 13.96
N LEU A 97 3.83 13.82 13.77
CA LEU A 97 2.57 14.52 13.53
C LEU A 97 2.15 14.40 12.08
N TRP A 98 3.06 14.64 11.15
CA TRP A 98 2.78 14.57 9.72
C TRP A 98 4.04 14.21 8.94
N ASP A 99 4.09 12.98 8.45
CA ASP A 99 5.21 12.50 7.61
C ASP A 99 4.73 12.14 6.20
N PRO A 100 4.86 13.04 5.22
CA PRO A 100 4.50 12.76 3.83
C PRO A 100 5.11 11.48 3.27
N PRO A 101 6.38 11.12 3.52
CA PRO A 101 6.95 9.83 3.12
C PRO A 101 6.16 8.61 3.61
N LEU A 102 5.59 8.60 4.83
CA LEU A 102 4.74 7.51 5.32
C LEU A 102 3.39 7.46 4.59
N VAL A 103 2.87 8.63 4.18
CA VAL A 103 1.67 8.70 3.34
C VAL A 103 1.94 8.13 1.95
N VAL A 104 3.07 8.50 1.34
CA VAL A 104 3.54 7.96 0.05
C VAL A 104 3.76 6.45 0.16
N LEU A 105 4.41 5.97 1.22
CA LEU A 105 4.62 4.56 1.49
C LEU A 105 3.31 3.78 1.44
N LYS A 106 2.31 4.23 2.22
CA LYS A 106 1.00 3.57 2.23
C LYS A 106 0.35 3.61 0.85
N GLY A 107 0.36 4.76 0.18
CA GLY A 107 -0.19 4.92 -1.16
C GLY A 107 0.40 3.91 -2.15
N HIS A 108 1.73 3.80 -2.17
CA HIS A 108 2.44 2.88 -3.04
C HIS A 108 2.16 1.41 -2.71
N VAL A 109 2.40 0.98 -1.47
CA VAL A 109 2.30 -0.44 -1.08
C VAL A 109 0.89 -0.99 -1.26
N ILE A 110 -0.14 -0.22 -0.88
CA ILE A 110 -1.52 -0.67 -1.04
C ILE A 110 -1.93 -0.71 -2.52
N GLU A 111 -1.51 0.25 -3.34
CA GLU A 111 -1.78 0.18 -4.79
C GLU A 111 -1.11 -1.05 -5.42
N GLN A 112 0.15 -1.36 -5.07
CA GLN A 112 0.83 -2.57 -5.54
C GLN A 112 0.13 -3.85 -5.08
N ALA A 113 -0.37 -3.89 -3.84
CA ALA A 113 -1.15 -5.00 -3.32
C ALA A 113 -2.45 -5.22 -4.10
N LEU A 114 -3.19 -4.15 -4.40
CA LEU A 114 -4.41 -4.21 -5.21
C LEU A 114 -4.12 -4.62 -6.66
N GLN A 115 -3.03 -4.12 -7.25
CA GLN A 115 -2.61 -4.51 -8.59
C GLN A 115 -2.21 -5.98 -8.66
N LEU A 116 -1.52 -6.50 -7.64
CA LEU A 116 -1.20 -7.91 -7.51
C LEU A 116 -2.48 -8.76 -7.46
N CYS A 117 -3.47 -8.37 -6.66
CA CYS A 117 -4.77 -9.04 -6.59
C CYS A 117 -5.48 -9.08 -7.95
N ARG A 118 -5.51 -7.97 -8.69
CA ARG A 118 -6.10 -7.91 -10.04
C ARG A 118 -5.39 -8.85 -11.00
N THR A 119 -4.05 -8.82 -11.01
CA THR A 119 -3.25 -9.71 -11.87
C THR A 119 -3.50 -11.17 -11.56
N ILE A 120 -3.67 -11.54 -10.28
CA ILE A 120 -4.01 -12.91 -9.88
C ILE A 120 -5.40 -13.32 -10.40
N GLN A 121 -6.38 -12.44 -10.34
CA GLN A 121 -7.69 -12.70 -10.91
C GLN A 121 -7.62 -12.91 -12.42
N ASP A 122 -6.79 -12.14 -13.13
CA ASP A 122 -6.59 -12.28 -14.57
C ASP A 122 -5.96 -13.63 -14.93
N VAL A 123 -4.89 -14.07 -14.25
CA VAL A 123 -4.18 -15.32 -14.55
C VAL A 123 -4.87 -16.55 -13.96
N GLY A 124 -5.56 -16.42 -12.86
CA GLY A 124 -6.31 -17.49 -12.19
C GLY A 124 -7.69 -17.74 -12.79
N GLY A 125 -8.22 -16.72 -13.49
CA GLY A 125 -9.58 -16.75 -14.04
C GLY A 125 -10.64 -16.89 -12.94
N GLY A 126 -11.80 -17.49 -13.27
CA GLY A 126 -12.89 -17.70 -12.31
C GLY A 126 -12.49 -18.48 -11.06
N TYR A 127 -11.49 -19.34 -11.14
CA TYR A 127 -10.99 -20.09 -9.99
C TYR A 127 -10.43 -19.17 -8.89
N ALA A 128 -9.88 -18.02 -9.26
CA ALA A 128 -9.26 -17.09 -8.32
C ALA A 128 -10.22 -16.50 -7.28
N VAL A 129 -11.53 -16.55 -7.54
CA VAL A 129 -12.56 -16.00 -6.63
C VAL A 129 -13.36 -17.07 -5.89
N PHE A 130 -13.04 -18.35 -6.07
CA PHE A 130 -13.68 -19.42 -5.33
C PHE A 130 -13.07 -19.54 -3.92
N GLU A 131 -13.92 -19.80 -2.92
CA GLU A 131 -13.49 -20.00 -1.53
C GLU A 131 -12.45 -21.12 -1.37
N GLN A 132 -12.51 -22.13 -2.25
CA GLN A 132 -11.54 -23.24 -2.29
C GLN A 132 -10.18 -22.84 -2.89
N ALA A 133 -10.08 -21.69 -3.54
CA ALA A 133 -8.80 -21.23 -4.06
C ALA A 133 -7.86 -20.82 -2.91
N PRO A 134 -6.58 -21.19 -2.95
CA PRO A 134 -5.65 -20.95 -1.83
C PRO A 134 -5.38 -19.45 -1.59
N TYR A 135 -5.80 -18.57 -2.49
CA TYR A 135 -5.50 -17.14 -2.46
C TYR A 135 -6.72 -16.22 -2.35
N GLU A 136 -7.96 -16.73 -2.43
CA GLU A 136 -9.19 -15.89 -2.33
C GLU A 136 -9.18 -15.05 -1.03
N ARG A 137 -8.95 -15.71 0.10
CA ARG A 137 -8.92 -15.05 1.40
C ARG A 137 -7.85 -13.93 1.47
N HIS A 138 -6.66 -14.17 0.92
CA HIS A 138 -5.59 -13.19 0.89
C HIS A 138 -5.95 -11.96 0.05
N ILE A 139 -6.62 -12.16 -1.10
CA ILE A 139 -7.14 -11.08 -1.94
C ILE A 139 -8.10 -10.21 -1.15
N ARG A 140 -9.08 -10.82 -0.49
CA ARG A 140 -10.08 -10.11 0.33
C ARG A 140 -9.44 -9.34 1.48
N ASP A 141 -8.50 -9.96 2.18
CA ASP A 141 -7.75 -9.33 3.27
C ASP A 141 -6.97 -8.09 2.79
N LEU A 142 -6.28 -8.18 1.65
CA LEU A 142 -5.53 -7.06 1.07
C LEU A 142 -6.45 -5.92 0.62
N MET A 143 -7.61 -6.24 0.02
CA MET A 143 -8.59 -5.22 -0.40
C MET A 143 -9.13 -4.41 0.78
N CYS A 144 -9.26 -5.01 1.97
CA CYS A 144 -9.70 -4.32 3.18
C CYS A 144 -8.71 -3.24 3.66
N LEU A 145 -7.44 -3.28 3.26
CA LEU A 145 -6.44 -2.29 3.68
C LEU A 145 -6.60 -0.91 3.02
N ASN A 146 -7.29 -0.84 1.88
CA ASN A 146 -7.47 0.44 1.20
C ASN A 146 -8.20 1.49 2.07
N PRO A 147 -9.35 1.21 2.68
CA PRO A 147 -10.08 2.22 3.47
C PRO A 147 -9.43 2.55 4.82
N ILE A 148 -8.56 1.70 5.37
CA ILE A 148 -7.99 1.89 6.70
C ILE A 148 -6.92 2.99 6.69
N ALA A 149 -6.91 3.87 7.69
CA ALA A 149 -5.96 4.99 7.85
C ALA A 149 -5.89 5.96 6.65
N GLY A 150 -7.02 6.16 5.97
CA GLY A 150 -7.20 7.00 4.77
C GLY A 150 -7.19 6.19 3.48
N THR A 151 -8.19 6.39 2.63
CA THR A 151 -8.26 5.75 1.30
C THR A 151 -7.13 6.26 0.41
N LEU A 152 -6.78 5.50 -0.64
CA LEU A 152 -5.81 5.95 -1.64
C LEU A 152 -6.19 7.31 -2.24
N MET A 153 -7.48 7.56 -2.46
CA MET A 153 -7.97 8.85 -2.97
C MET A 153 -7.73 9.98 -1.95
N THR A 154 -8.04 9.77 -0.66
CA THR A 154 -7.79 10.77 0.39
C THR A 154 -6.30 11.12 0.48
N LEU A 155 -5.44 10.10 0.50
CA LEU A 155 -3.99 10.28 0.54
C LEU A 155 -3.47 11.03 -0.70
N ALA A 156 -4.02 10.74 -1.87
CA ALA A 156 -3.65 11.44 -3.11
C ALA A 156 -4.04 12.92 -3.08
N VAL A 157 -5.19 13.29 -2.50
CA VAL A 157 -5.60 14.68 -2.32
C VAL A 157 -4.63 15.42 -1.40
N ASP A 158 -4.28 14.83 -0.25
CA ASP A 158 -3.35 15.42 0.71
C ASP A 158 -1.96 15.67 0.10
N LEU A 159 -1.41 14.65 -0.59
CA LEU A 159 -0.11 14.74 -1.26
C LEU A 159 -0.13 15.70 -2.46
N GLY A 160 -1.23 15.73 -3.22
CA GLY A 160 -1.40 16.65 -4.34
C GLY A 160 -1.39 18.10 -3.88
N GLY A 161 -2.09 18.41 -2.79
CA GLY A 161 -2.08 19.74 -2.17
C GLY A 161 -0.68 20.16 -1.71
N LEU A 162 0.05 19.25 -1.04
CA LEU A 162 1.42 19.48 -0.61
C LEU A 162 2.36 19.75 -1.78
N ALA A 163 2.34 18.92 -2.82
CA ALA A 163 3.19 19.05 -3.99
C ALA A 163 2.93 20.38 -4.74
N ALA A 164 1.65 20.75 -4.91
CA ALA A 164 1.28 22.03 -5.53
C ALA A 164 1.79 23.23 -4.73
N ALA A 165 1.63 23.22 -3.42
CA ALA A 165 2.12 24.30 -2.55
C ALA A 165 3.66 24.43 -2.61
N GLU A 166 4.38 23.32 -2.66
CA GLU A 166 5.84 23.32 -2.77
C GLU A 166 6.33 23.95 -4.09
N VAL A 167 5.70 23.57 -5.22
CA VAL A 167 6.00 24.15 -6.54
C VAL A 167 5.74 25.65 -6.55
N GLN A 168 4.59 26.10 -6.03
CA GLN A 168 4.25 27.53 -5.95
C GLN A 168 5.25 28.30 -5.09
N ARG A 169 5.70 27.74 -3.96
CA ARG A 169 6.72 28.36 -3.11
C ARG A 169 8.07 28.52 -3.82
N LYS A 170 8.49 27.49 -4.58
CA LYS A 170 9.71 27.56 -5.39
C LYS A 170 9.60 28.61 -6.51
N ALA A 171 8.45 28.73 -7.17
CA ALA A 171 8.20 29.74 -8.21
C ALA A 171 8.29 31.16 -7.64
N LYS A 172 7.64 31.43 -6.49
CA LYS A 172 7.72 32.75 -5.83
C LYS A 172 9.16 33.16 -5.45
N LYS A 173 10.01 32.20 -5.06
CA LYS A 173 11.43 32.47 -4.73
C LYS A 173 12.29 32.77 -5.96
N ARG A 174 11.87 32.37 -7.15
CA ARG A 174 12.57 32.60 -8.43
C ARG A 174 12.16 33.90 -9.12
N SER A 175 11.03 34.49 -8.76
CA SER A 175 10.60 35.79 -9.30
C SER A 175 11.47 36.89 -8.68
N PRO A 176 12.12 37.80 -9.48
CA PRO A 176 12.88 38.90 -8.95
C PRO A 176 11.97 39.83 -8.12
N PRO A 177 12.51 40.51 -7.09
CA PRO A 177 11.74 41.51 -6.35
C PRO A 177 11.32 42.62 -7.34
N SER A 178 10.03 42.91 -7.33
CA SER A 178 9.41 44.02 -8.10
C SER A 178 9.84 45.39 -7.56
#